data_d761fd527be1218c0a4666c0cce87bed
#
_entry.id   d761fd527be1218c0a4666c0cce87bed
#
_cell.length_a   1.000
_cell.length_b   1.000
_cell.length_c   1.000
_cell.angle_alpha   90.00
_cell.angle_beta   90.00
_cell.angle_gamma   90.00
#
_symmetry.space_group_name_H-M   'P 1'
#
loop_
_entity.id
_entity.type
_entity.pdbx_description
1 polymer ?
#
loop_
_entity_poly.entity_id
_entity_poly.type
_entity_poly.pdbx_seq_one_letter_code
_entity_poly.pdbx_strand_id
1 'polypeptide(L)'
;LYGDVLSDVAAQITGSVGLAGSANIGEECSMFEAIHGSAPRRAGQNLANPSGLLQGAIMMLNHIGQTKVAEKIQNAWLKTLEDGIHTYDIFKVGISKEKVSTSEFAKAVIANLGRKPNLLKSVSYSNNTALNLPKYIRKPAANKQMVGVDLFVHWNGTNPDELAKKLKSIEENRVKLTMITNRGIKVWPNGFQETFCTDHWRCRFKSSEGSEFTKEHIIGLLNKAITQHIDSIKTENLYEFDGKAAYSLGQGQ
;
A
#
# COMPACT_ATOMS: atom_id res chain seq x y z
N LEU A 1 -3.56 3.47 2.45
CA LEU A 1 -3.34 2.15 1.82
C LEU A 1 -2.35 2.23 0.65
N TYR A 2 -2.66 2.98 -0.43
CA TYR A 2 -1.73 3.05 -1.59
C TYR A 2 -0.43 3.80 -1.28
N GLY A 3 -0.47 4.81 -0.40
CA GLY A 3 0.71 5.52 0.07
C GLY A 3 1.68 4.58 0.80
N ASP A 4 1.16 3.73 1.67
CA ASP A 4 1.95 2.74 2.42
C ASP A 4 2.65 1.75 1.49
N VAL A 5 1.95 1.24 0.47
CA VAL A 5 2.55 0.35 -0.53
C VAL A 5 3.68 1.04 -1.30
N LEU A 6 3.49 2.30 -1.69
CA LEU A 6 4.52 3.07 -2.39
C LEU A 6 5.74 3.36 -1.52
N SER A 7 5.54 3.71 -0.24
CA SER A 7 6.65 3.95 0.70
C SER A 7 7.45 2.68 0.98
N ASP A 8 6.78 1.51 1.10
CA ASP A 8 7.43 0.22 1.30
C ASP A 8 8.28 -0.18 0.08
N VAL A 9 7.76 0.02 -1.14
CA VAL A 9 8.53 -0.22 -2.38
C VAL A 9 9.73 0.72 -2.45
N ALA A 10 9.56 2.00 -2.14
CA ALA A 10 10.66 2.97 -2.12
C ALA A 10 11.72 2.61 -1.08
N ALA A 11 11.31 2.19 0.12
CA ALA A 11 12.23 1.73 1.18
C ALA A 11 13.03 0.51 0.74
N GLN A 12 12.42 -0.42 0.02
CA GLN A 12 13.08 -1.60 -0.53
C GLN A 12 14.15 -1.23 -1.57
N ILE A 13 13.86 -0.24 -2.42
CA ILE A 13 14.83 0.29 -3.41
C ILE A 13 16.01 0.97 -2.71
N THR A 14 15.79 1.69 -1.60
CA THR A 14 16.85 2.34 -0.83
C THR A 14 17.70 1.37 -0.02
N GLY A 15 17.24 0.14 0.17
CA GLY A 15 17.97 -0.96 0.79
C GLY A 15 17.63 -1.23 2.25
N SER A 16 16.91 -0.35 2.94
CA SER A 16 16.38 -0.59 4.29
C SER A 16 15.21 0.34 4.63
N VAL A 17 14.16 -0.22 5.17
CA VAL A 17 13.04 0.52 5.76
C VAL A 17 13.49 1.38 6.97
N GLY A 18 14.58 0.99 7.63
CA GLY A 18 15.17 1.73 8.75
C GLY A 18 15.79 3.08 8.38
N LEU A 19 15.94 3.39 7.09
CA LEU A 19 16.48 4.67 6.61
C LEU A 19 15.42 5.75 6.40
N ALA A 20 14.14 5.39 6.34
CA ALA A 20 13.09 6.27 5.87
C ALA A 20 12.28 6.89 7.02
N GLY A 21 12.11 8.21 6.96
CA GLY A 21 11.18 8.97 7.77
C GLY A 21 9.89 9.27 7.03
N SER A 22 8.85 9.64 7.76
CA SER A 22 7.53 10.02 7.26
C SER A 22 7.01 11.28 7.93
N ALA A 23 6.14 11.99 7.23
CA ALA A 23 5.46 13.17 7.73
C ALA A 23 3.96 13.10 7.39
N ASN A 24 3.11 13.29 8.39
CA ASN A 24 1.68 13.48 8.26
C ASN A 24 1.36 14.93 8.58
N ILE A 25 1.06 15.72 7.56
CA ILE A 25 0.86 17.16 7.68
C ILE A 25 -0.62 17.47 7.66
N GLY A 26 -1.13 18.03 8.77
CA GLY A 26 -2.51 18.48 8.92
C GLY A 26 -2.61 20.00 9.00
N GLU A 27 -3.84 20.52 9.03
CA GLU A 27 -4.11 21.96 9.15
C GLU A 27 -3.76 22.51 10.54
N GLU A 28 -4.00 21.74 11.61
CA GLU A 28 -3.80 22.17 13.00
C GLU A 28 -2.56 21.56 13.63
N CYS A 29 -2.19 20.34 13.24
CA CYS A 29 -1.03 19.64 13.78
C CYS A 29 -0.36 18.76 12.72
N SER A 30 0.90 18.45 12.94
CA SER A 30 1.69 17.58 12.07
C SER A 30 2.43 16.55 12.91
N MET A 31 2.56 15.32 12.37
CA MET A 31 3.28 14.23 12.99
C MET A 31 4.45 13.80 12.11
N PHE A 32 5.59 13.54 12.74
CA PHE A 32 6.81 13.12 12.06
C PHE A 32 7.32 11.84 12.72
N GLU A 33 7.54 10.81 11.95
CA GLU A 33 7.83 9.48 12.45
C GLU A 33 8.76 8.69 11.51
N ALA A 34 9.21 7.51 11.94
CA ALA A 34 9.79 6.53 11.05
C ALA A 34 8.67 5.80 10.31
N ILE A 35 8.88 5.37 9.06
CA ILE A 35 7.87 4.62 8.29
C ILE A 35 7.65 3.20 8.81
N HIS A 36 8.64 2.64 9.53
CA HIS A 36 8.56 1.27 10.05
C HIS A 36 7.75 1.18 11.34
N GLY A 37 7.20 0.01 11.62
CA GLY A 37 6.49 -0.29 12.86
C GLY A 37 7.42 -0.45 14.07
N SER A 38 6.84 -0.78 15.22
CA SER A 38 7.51 -0.87 16.53
C SER A 38 8.51 -2.03 16.68
N ALA A 39 8.50 -3.03 15.78
CA ALA A 39 9.39 -4.20 15.78
C ALA A 39 9.58 -4.83 17.19
N PRO A 40 8.54 -5.30 17.88
CA PRO A 40 8.59 -5.69 19.29
C PRO A 40 9.61 -6.79 19.58
N ARG A 41 9.90 -7.64 18.60
CA ARG A 41 10.91 -8.70 18.73
C ARG A 41 12.34 -8.17 18.85
N ARG A 42 12.60 -6.90 18.52
CA ARG A 42 13.91 -6.25 18.57
C ARG A 42 14.05 -5.26 19.72
N ALA A 43 12.97 -5.05 20.47
CA ALA A 43 12.98 -4.15 21.61
C ALA A 43 14.06 -4.58 22.63
N GLY A 44 14.83 -3.61 23.13
CA GLY A 44 15.92 -3.84 24.09
C GLY A 44 17.22 -4.43 23.55
N GLN A 45 17.28 -4.83 22.27
CA GLN A 45 18.47 -5.46 21.69
C GLN A 45 19.51 -4.46 21.14
N ASN A 46 19.23 -3.17 21.14
CA ASN A 46 20.11 -2.11 20.62
C ASN A 46 20.56 -2.34 19.15
N LEU A 47 19.69 -2.93 18.33
CA LEU A 47 19.97 -3.32 16.94
C LEU A 47 19.33 -2.43 15.90
N ALA A 48 18.19 -1.80 16.22
CA ALA A 48 17.41 -1.02 15.25
C ALA A 48 18.22 0.15 14.68
N ASN A 49 18.06 0.39 13.38
CA ASN A 49 18.61 1.57 12.71
C ASN A 49 17.81 2.81 13.15
N PRO A 50 18.44 3.82 13.79
CA PRO A 50 17.73 5.00 14.27
C PRO A 50 17.47 6.04 13.17
N SER A 51 17.95 5.80 11.95
CA SER A 51 17.90 6.78 10.85
C SER A 51 16.49 7.18 10.48
N GLY A 52 15.51 6.26 10.47
CA GLY A 52 14.13 6.58 10.13
C GLY A 52 13.52 7.64 11.06
N LEU A 53 13.69 7.47 12.37
CA LEU A 53 13.24 8.46 13.36
C LEU A 53 14.03 9.77 13.26
N LEU A 54 15.34 9.70 13.00
CA LEU A 54 16.18 10.87 12.78
C LEU A 54 15.74 11.67 11.56
N GLN A 55 15.37 11.00 10.46
CA GLN A 55 14.80 11.66 9.26
C GLN A 55 13.45 12.33 9.57
N GLY A 56 12.60 11.68 10.36
CA GLY A 56 11.37 12.28 10.87
C GLY A 56 11.67 13.57 11.66
N ALA A 57 12.64 13.54 12.56
CA ALA A 57 13.06 14.72 13.33
C ALA A 57 13.63 15.84 12.44
N ILE A 58 14.40 15.52 11.41
CA ILE A 58 14.91 16.48 10.42
C ILE A 58 13.77 17.15 9.66
N MET A 59 12.77 16.37 9.22
CA MET A 59 11.58 16.91 8.57
C MET A 59 10.78 17.84 9.52
N MET A 60 10.63 17.45 10.78
CA MET A 60 10.00 18.28 11.81
C MET A 60 10.74 19.62 11.99
N LEU A 61 12.06 19.58 12.13
CA LEU A 61 12.88 20.79 12.28
C LEU A 61 12.72 21.73 11.07
N ASN A 62 12.68 21.20 9.87
CA ASN A 62 12.40 21.98 8.67
C ASN A 62 10.99 22.59 8.72
N HIS A 63 10.00 21.81 9.12
CA HIS A 63 8.60 22.25 9.19
C HIS A 63 8.42 23.42 10.15
N ILE A 64 9.10 23.40 11.30
CA ILE A 64 9.06 24.49 12.29
C ILE A 64 10.08 25.62 12.04
N GLY A 65 10.71 25.64 10.86
CA GLY A 65 11.63 26.70 10.45
C GLY A 65 13.05 26.59 11.01
N GLN A 66 13.41 25.50 11.69
CA GLN A 66 14.77 25.26 12.21
C GLN A 66 15.69 24.65 11.15
N THR A 67 15.71 25.25 9.96
CA THR A 67 16.36 24.72 8.76
C THR A 67 17.87 24.53 8.92
N LYS A 68 18.55 25.45 9.65
CA LYS A 68 20.00 25.33 9.90
C LYS A 68 20.35 24.16 10.82
N VAL A 69 19.51 23.86 11.79
CA VAL A 69 19.68 22.70 12.66
C VAL A 69 19.45 21.43 11.88
N ALA A 70 18.37 21.38 11.09
CA ALA A 70 18.06 20.26 10.18
C ALA A 70 19.21 19.98 9.21
N GLU A 71 19.77 21.01 8.56
CA GLU A 71 20.92 20.91 7.65
C GLU A 71 22.14 20.30 8.35
N LYS A 72 22.43 20.77 9.56
CA LYS A 72 23.58 20.29 10.33
C LYS A 72 23.47 18.81 10.68
N ILE A 73 22.27 18.37 11.11
CA ILE A 73 22.00 16.98 11.47
C ILE A 73 22.03 16.09 10.23
N GLN A 74 21.38 16.50 9.15
CA GLN A 74 21.33 15.72 7.92
C GLN A 74 22.72 15.50 7.32
N ASN A 75 23.55 16.53 7.27
CA ASN A 75 24.91 16.39 6.75
C ASN A 75 25.79 15.51 7.65
N ALA A 76 25.62 15.56 8.98
CA ALA A 76 26.31 14.67 9.91
C ALA A 76 25.91 13.21 9.72
N TRP A 77 24.62 12.94 9.51
CA TRP A 77 24.11 11.61 9.18
C TRP A 77 24.66 11.10 7.85
N LEU A 78 24.64 11.91 6.78
CA LEU A 78 25.24 11.57 5.50
C LEU A 78 26.74 11.26 5.63
N LYS A 79 27.46 12.06 6.42
CA LYS A 79 28.89 11.84 6.69
C LYS A 79 29.13 10.53 7.41
N THR A 80 28.27 10.17 8.36
CA THR A 80 28.37 8.89 9.09
C THR A 80 28.19 7.70 8.15
N LEU A 81 27.21 7.78 7.24
CA LEU A 81 27.03 6.75 6.21
C LEU A 81 28.23 6.68 5.26
N GLU A 82 28.74 7.82 4.81
CA GLU A 82 29.92 7.90 3.93
C GLU A 82 31.16 7.30 4.58
N ASP A 83 31.33 7.49 5.89
CA ASP A 83 32.43 6.92 6.67
C ASP A 83 32.32 5.39 6.83
N GLY A 84 31.24 4.77 6.32
CA GLY A 84 31.03 3.33 6.35
C GLY A 84 30.59 2.80 7.70
N ILE A 85 30.11 3.66 8.61
CA ILE A 85 29.58 3.26 9.91
C ILE A 85 28.11 2.90 9.74
N HIS A 86 27.79 1.61 9.81
CA HIS A 86 26.49 1.09 9.40
C HIS A 86 25.88 0.19 10.47
N THR A 87 24.56 0.29 10.63
CA THR A 87 23.77 -0.67 11.40
C THR A 87 23.61 -1.97 10.63
N TYR A 88 23.16 -3.03 11.30
CA TYR A 88 23.12 -4.39 10.75
C TYR A 88 22.32 -4.51 9.43
N ASP A 89 21.27 -3.69 9.25
CA ASP A 89 20.34 -3.72 8.13
C ASP A 89 20.93 -3.15 6.82
N ILE A 90 21.89 -2.23 6.95
CA ILE A 90 22.58 -1.60 5.83
C ILE A 90 24.05 -1.99 5.72
N PHE A 91 24.54 -2.84 6.64
CA PHE A 91 25.91 -3.31 6.61
C PHE A 91 26.15 -4.26 5.43
N LYS A 92 27.21 -3.97 4.64
CA LYS A 92 27.63 -4.80 3.51
C LYS A 92 29.13 -5.08 3.61
N VAL A 93 29.50 -6.36 3.58
CA VAL A 93 30.90 -6.80 3.56
C VAL A 93 31.62 -6.22 2.35
N GLY A 94 32.80 -5.69 2.54
CA GLY A 94 33.63 -5.07 1.48
C GLY A 94 33.27 -3.62 1.15
N ILE A 95 32.15 -3.09 1.69
CA ILE A 95 31.72 -1.69 1.51
C ILE A 95 31.71 -0.96 2.85
N SER A 96 31.10 -1.57 3.87
CA SER A 96 30.99 -0.99 5.20
C SER A 96 32.29 -1.15 5.96
N LYS A 97 32.70 -0.11 6.68
CA LYS A 97 33.89 -0.11 7.51
C LYS A 97 33.64 -0.78 8.86
N GLU A 98 32.47 -0.46 9.45
CA GLU A 98 32.12 -0.91 10.80
C GLU A 98 30.63 -1.22 10.90
N LYS A 99 30.31 -2.32 11.60
CA LYS A 99 28.93 -2.69 11.96
C LYS A 99 28.67 -2.28 13.39
N VAL A 100 27.73 -1.37 13.59
CA VAL A 100 27.46 -0.73 14.89
C VAL A 100 26.03 -0.98 15.36
N SER A 101 25.81 -0.86 16.66
CA SER A 101 24.50 -0.87 17.33
C SER A 101 23.76 0.47 17.14
N THR A 102 22.50 0.52 17.54
CA THR A 102 21.67 1.75 17.54
C THR A 102 22.35 2.92 18.24
N SER A 103 22.83 2.69 19.47
CA SER A 103 23.45 3.72 20.29
C SER A 103 24.82 4.17 19.76
N GLU A 104 25.61 3.28 19.21
CA GLU A 104 26.90 3.59 18.58
C GLU A 104 26.72 4.39 17.30
N PHE A 105 25.73 4.03 16.48
CA PHE A 105 25.38 4.80 15.29
C PHE A 105 24.97 6.25 15.67
N ALA A 106 24.13 6.40 16.68
CA ALA A 106 23.74 7.73 17.17
C ALA A 106 24.94 8.55 17.66
N LYS A 107 25.88 7.93 18.40
CA LYS A 107 27.13 8.58 18.83
C LYS A 107 27.99 9.00 17.65
N ALA A 108 28.08 8.18 16.61
CA ALA A 108 28.82 8.49 15.38
C ALA A 108 28.22 9.71 14.64
N VAL A 109 26.88 9.79 14.55
CA VAL A 109 26.22 10.97 13.99
C VAL A 109 26.51 12.23 14.82
N ILE A 110 26.48 12.12 16.15
CA ILE A 110 26.80 13.24 17.05
C ILE A 110 28.27 13.71 16.86
N ALA A 111 29.19 12.78 16.74
CA ALA A 111 30.61 13.10 16.50
C ALA A 111 30.86 13.78 15.14
N ASN A 112 29.98 13.56 14.18
CA ASN A 112 30.04 14.17 12.85
C ASN A 112 29.25 15.51 12.75
N LEU A 113 28.63 16.00 13.83
CA LEU A 113 27.91 17.29 13.80
C LEU A 113 28.84 18.45 13.39
N GLY A 114 28.39 19.18 12.36
CA GLY A 114 29.17 20.29 11.76
C GLY A 114 30.06 19.87 10.60
N ARG A 115 30.23 18.56 10.35
CA ARG A 115 30.92 18.05 9.17
C ARG A 115 29.95 17.89 8.00
N LYS A 116 30.48 17.92 6.78
CA LYS A 116 29.74 17.63 5.55
C LYS A 116 30.28 16.37 4.89
N PRO A 117 29.46 15.61 4.17
CA PRO A 117 29.96 14.51 3.35
C PRO A 117 30.86 15.04 2.24
N ASN A 118 31.81 14.22 1.79
CA ASN A 118 32.73 14.56 0.69
C ASN A 118 32.28 13.95 -0.65
N LEU A 119 31.74 12.71 -0.60
CA LEU A 119 31.31 11.94 -1.76
C LEU A 119 29.79 12.05 -1.97
N LEU A 120 29.03 11.94 -0.90
CA LEU A 120 27.59 12.13 -0.94
C LEU A 120 27.26 13.63 -1.09
N LYS A 121 26.17 13.92 -1.79
CA LYS A 121 25.73 15.31 -1.99
C LYS A 121 25.30 15.92 -0.64
N SER A 122 26.00 16.96 -0.20
CA SER A 122 25.61 17.71 0.99
C SER A 122 24.27 18.41 0.79
N VAL A 123 23.50 18.52 1.87
CA VAL A 123 22.17 19.15 1.86
C VAL A 123 22.29 20.59 2.38
N SER A 124 21.50 21.49 1.79
CA SER A 124 21.27 22.86 2.27
C SER A 124 19.79 23.17 2.18
N TYR A 125 19.22 23.68 3.26
CA TYR A 125 17.81 24.06 3.33
C TYR A 125 17.65 25.57 3.27
N SER A 126 16.73 26.04 2.41
CA SER A 126 16.34 27.46 2.35
C SER A 126 15.23 27.73 3.38
N ASN A 127 15.17 28.97 3.85
CA ASN A 127 14.15 29.38 4.85
C ASN A 127 12.71 29.44 4.27
N ASN A 128 12.50 29.06 3.04
CA ASN A 128 11.23 29.20 2.31
C ASN A 128 10.51 27.86 2.09
N THR A 129 10.57 26.97 3.04
CA THR A 129 10.03 25.60 2.93
C THR A 129 8.67 25.37 3.61
N ALA A 130 7.93 26.40 3.94
CA ALA A 130 6.55 26.22 4.41
C ALA A 130 5.73 25.53 3.30
N LEU A 131 5.33 24.30 3.55
CA LEU A 131 4.42 23.56 2.68
C LEU A 131 3.05 24.26 2.75
N ASN A 132 2.72 25.01 1.71
CA ASN A 132 1.42 25.67 1.63
C ASN A 132 0.40 24.65 1.13
N LEU A 133 -0.23 23.94 2.06
CA LEU A 133 -1.27 22.97 1.71
C LEU A 133 -2.55 23.72 1.33
N PRO A 134 -3.16 23.42 0.18
CA PRO A 134 -4.46 23.96 -0.15
C PRO A 134 -5.48 23.50 0.91
N LYS A 135 -6.32 24.41 1.37
CA LYS A 135 -7.39 24.08 2.32
C LYS A 135 -8.26 22.96 1.73
N TYR A 136 -8.40 21.86 2.48
CA TYR A 136 -9.24 20.75 2.04
C TYR A 136 -10.71 21.19 1.99
N ILE A 137 -11.29 21.20 0.81
CA ILE A 137 -12.72 21.39 0.62
C ILE A 137 -13.33 20.03 0.32
N ARG A 138 -14.17 19.55 1.25
CA ARG A 138 -14.88 18.29 1.05
C ARG A 138 -15.78 18.41 -0.18
N LYS A 139 -15.54 17.54 -1.15
CA LYS A 139 -16.41 17.45 -2.34
C LYS A 139 -17.83 17.02 -1.91
N PRO A 140 -18.88 17.49 -2.58
CA PRO A 140 -20.24 16.97 -2.39
C PRO A 140 -20.24 15.44 -2.49
N ALA A 141 -21.09 14.80 -1.70
CA ALA A 141 -21.23 13.34 -1.78
C ALA A 141 -21.75 12.98 -3.17
N ALA A 142 -21.06 12.09 -3.87
CA ALA A 142 -21.51 11.53 -5.12
C ALA A 142 -22.75 10.63 -4.91
N ASN A 143 -23.59 10.50 -5.92
CA ASN A 143 -24.68 9.54 -5.89
C ASN A 143 -24.11 8.13 -5.99
N LYS A 144 -24.19 7.38 -4.87
CA LYS A 144 -23.63 6.03 -4.73
C LYS A 144 -24.70 4.99 -5.01
N GLN A 145 -24.52 4.19 -6.04
CA GLN A 145 -25.42 3.11 -6.41
C GLN A 145 -24.69 1.77 -6.40
N MET A 146 -25.27 0.74 -5.78
CA MET A 146 -24.77 -0.62 -5.86
C MET A 146 -25.32 -1.26 -7.13
N VAL A 147 -24.43 -1.84 -7.96
CA VAL A 147 -24.76 -2.38 -9.27
C VAL A 147 -24.45 -3.86 -9.44
N GLY A 148 -23.84 -4.47 -8.42
CA GLY A 148 -23.48 -5.88 -8.48
C GLY A 148 -22.59 -6.30 -7.32
N VAL A 149 -22.10 -7.53 -7.41
CA VAL A 149 -21.18 -8.14 -6.47
C VAL A 149 -20.18 -9.04 -7.20
N ASP A 150 -18.92 -9.00 -6.81
CA ASP A 150 -17.95 -10.03 -7.13
C ASP A 150 -17.98 -11.09 -6.03
N LEU A 151 -18.32 -12.32 -6.39
CA LEU A 151 -18.25 -13.50 -5.53
C LEU A 151 -16.92 -14.21 -5.80
N PHE A 152 -16.09 -14.35 -4.79
CA PHE A 152 -14.84 -15.10 -4.87
C PHE A 152 -15.08 -16.54 -4.45
N VAL A 153 -14.64 -17.48 -5.28
CA VAL A 153 -14.94 -18.90 -5.12
C VAL A 153 -13.64 -19.69 -5.13
N HIS A 154 -13.50 -20.63 -4.20
CA HIS A 154 -12.51 -21.69 -4.31
C HIS A 154 -13.07 -22.84 -5.16
N TRP A 155 -12.37 -23.18 -6.23
CA TRP A 155 -12.74 -24.29 -7.10
C TRP A 155 -11.50 -24.87 -7.80
N ASN A 156 -11.31 -26.19 -7.65
CA ASN A 156 -10.11 -26.88 -8.12
C ASN A 156 -10.15 -27.27 -9.61
N GLY A 157 -11.26 -27.03 -10.30
CA GLY A 157 -11.35 -27.24 -11.75
C GLY A 157 -10.58 -26.19 -12.53
N THR A 158 -10.26 -26.49 -13.77
CA THR A 158 -9.48 -25.61 -14.66
C THR A 158 -10.30 -25.02 -15.80
N ASN A 159 -11.51 -25.55 -16.07
CA ASN A 159 -12.35 -25.10 -17.18
C ASN A 159 -13.35 -24.02 -16.73
N PRO A 160 -13.19 -22.75 -17.14
CA PRO A 160 -14.07 -21.66 -16.73
C PRO A 160 -15.53 -21.82 -17.20
N ASP A 161 -15.81 -22.56 -18.28
CA ASP A 161 -17.18 -22.81 -18.75
C ASP A 161 -17.93 -23.76 -17.81
N GLU A 162 -17.25 -24.74 -17.24
CA GLU A 162 -17.82 -25.63 -16.22
C GLU A 162 -18.18 -24.86 -14.94
N LEU A 163 -17.28 -23.98 -14.51
CA LEU A 163 -17.55 -23.10 -13.38
C LEU A 163 -18.72 -22.17 -13.67
N ALA A 164 -18.76 -21.56 -14.86
CA ALA A 164 -19.87 -20.70 -15.26
C ALA A 164 -21.20 -21.45 -15.28
N LYS A 165 -21.24 -22.69 -15.75
CA LYS A 165 -22.44 -23.54 -15.70
C LYS A 165 -22.92 -23.77 -14.26
N LYS A 166 -22.01 -24.04 -13.35
CA LYS A 166 -22.27 -24.19 -11.93
C LYS A 166 -22.80 -22.89 -11.32
N LEU A 167 -22.16 -21.76 -11.61
CA LEU A 167 -22.55 -20.45 -11.08
C LEU A 167 -23.88 -19.94 -11.64
N LYS A 168 -24.25 -20.30 -12.85
CA LYS A 168 -25.56 -20.00 -13.43
C LYS A 168 -26.71 -20.64 -12.66
N SER A 169 -26.49 -21.77 -11.96
CA SER A 169 -27.54 -22.38 -11.14
C SER A 169 -27.92 -21.56 -9.91
N ILE A 170 -27.05 -20.66 -9.46
CA ILE A 170 -27.34 -19.78 -8.32
C ILE A 170 -27.86 -18.40 -8.75
N GLU A 171 -27.98 -18.12 -10.04
CA GLU A 171 -28.55 -16.88 -10.54
C GLU A 171 -29.99 -16.65 -10.01
N GLU A 172 -30.35 -15.40 -9.91
CA GLU A 172 -31.73 -14.97 -9.62
C GLU A 172 -32.35 -14.27 -10.84
N ASN A 173 -33.66 -14.04 -10.82
CA ASN A 173 -34.39 -13.50 -11.98
C ASN A 173 -33.77 -12.23 -12.57
N ARG A 174 -33.16 -11.40 -11.71
CA ARG A 174 -32.58 -10.11 -12.09
C ARG A 174 -31.06 -10.02 -11.87
N VAL A 175 -30.43 -11.08 -11.32
CA VAL A 175 -29.00 -11.10 -11.01
C VAL A 175 -28.34 -12.19 -11.83
N LYS A 176 -27.45 -11.78 -12.70
CA LYS A 176 -26.80 -12.66 -13.68
C LYS A 176 -25.28 -12.64 -13.54
N LEU A 177 -24.68 -13.81 -13.76
CA LEU A 177 -23.25 -13.94 -13.93
C LEU A 177 -22.83 -13.25 -15.24
N THR A 178 -21.98 -12.24 -15.14
CA THR A 178 -21.55 -11.46 -16.30
C THR A 178 -20.11 -11.73 -16.69
N MET A 179 -19.27 -12.15 -15.74
CA MET A 179 -17.85 -12.36 -15.99
C MET A 179 -17.23 -13.28 -14.93
N ILE A 180 -16.26 -14.08 -15.34
CA ILE A 180 -15.32 -14.77 -14.45
C ILE A 180 -13.91 -14.31 -14.79
N THR A 181 -13.13 -13.98 -13.77
CA THR A 181 -11.70 -13.71 -13.91
C THR A 181 -10.89 -14.64 -13.01
N ASN A 182 -9.70 -14.99 -13.47
CA ASN A 182 -8.71 -15.70 -12.69
C ASN A 182 -7.38 -14.94 -12.81
N ARG A 183 -6.71 -14.69 -11.69
CA ARG A 183 -5.48 -13.88 -11.64
C ARG A 183 -5.61 -12.50 -12.32
N GLY A 184 -6.79 -11.88 -12.27
CA GLY A 184 -7.06 -10.59 -12.89
C GLY A 184 -7.38 -10.63 -14.40
N ILE A 185 -7.25 -11.79 -15.06
CA ILE A 185 -7.54 -11.98 -16.49
C ILE A 185 -8.97 -12.50 -16.65
N LYS A 186 -9.72 -11.95 -17.60
CA LYS A 186 -11.05 -12.46 -17.95
C LYS A 186 -10.90 -13.82 -18.64
N VAL A 187 -11.55 -14.84 -18.06
CA VAL A 187 -11.55 -16.21 -18.58
C VAL A 187 -12.92 -16.68 -19.07
N TRP A 188 -13.98 -15.96 -18.70
CA TRP A 188 -15.36 -16.21 -19.18
C TRP A 188 -16.19 -14.92 -19.15
N PRO A 189 -17.14 -14.68 -20.09
CA PRO A 189 -17.26 -15.36 -21.39
C PRO A 189 -16.15 -14.89 -22.34
N ASN A 190 -15.86 -15.71 -23.35
CA ASN A 190 -14.88 -15.39 -24.40
C ASN A 190 -13.49 -15.01 -23.83
N GLY A 191 -13.00 -15.79 -22.88
CA GLY A 191 -11.64 -15.67 -22.35
C GLY A 191 -10.58 -16.36 -23.22
N PHE A 192 -9.30 -16.09 -22.93
CA PHE A 192 -8.19 -16.76 -23.58
C PHE A 192 -8.02 -18.17 -23.02
N GLN A 193 -8.09 -19.18 -23.88
CA GLN A 193 -8.01 -20.60 -23.49
C GLN A 193 -6.65 -20.97 -22.87
N GLU A 194 -5.58 -20.26 -23.25
CA GLU A 194 -4.22 -20.48 -22.76
C GLU A 194 -3.99 -19.91 -21.34
N THR A 195 -4.99 -19.28 -20.75
CA THR A 195 -4.83 -18.68 -19.43
C THR A 195 -4.63 -19.74 -18.36
N PHE A 196 -3.46 -19.74 -17.72
CA PHE A 196 -3.22 -20.55 -16.53
C PHE A 196 -4.11 -20.10 -15.38
N CYS A 197 -5.02 -20.96 -14.94
CA CYS A 197 -5.95 -20.70 -13.86
C CYS A 197 -5.50 -21.37 -12.57
N THR A 198 -5.65 -20.64 -11.45
CA THR A 198 -5.51 -21.15 -10.08
C THR A 198 -6.89 -21.50 -9.52
N ASP A 199 -6.93 -22.04 -8.31
CA ASP A 199 -8.13 -22.43 -7.59
C ASP A 199 -8.98 -21.27 -7.03
N HIS A 200 -8.52 -20.03 -7.20
CA HIS A 200 -9.16 -18.80 -6.70
C HIS A 200 -9.80 -18.01 -7.85
N TRP A 201 -11.13 -17.96 -7.88
CA TRP A 201 -11.92 -17.40 -8.99
C TRP A 201 -12.72 -16.20 -8.53
N ARG A 202 -12.71 -15.11 -9.30
CA ARG A 202 -13.58 -13.95 -9.09
C ARG A 202 -14.73 -13.98 -10.07
N CYS A 203 -15.95 -14.10 -9.59
CA CYS A 203 -17.18 -14.31 -10.36
C CYS A 203 -18.09 -13.10 -10.18
N ARG A 204 -18.29 -12.32 -11.22
CA ARG A 204 -19.05 -11.07 -11.20
C ARG A 204 -20.52 -11.29 -11.50
N PHE A 205 -21.37 -10.92 -10.56
CA PHE A 205 -22.81 -10.87 -10.73
C PHE A 205 -23.28 -9.42 -10.79
N LYS A 206 -24.13 -9.11 -11.76
CA LYS A 206 -24.75 -7.79 -11.92
C LYS A 206 -26.25 -7.92 -12.08
N SER A 207 -27.01 -6.86 -11.76
CA SER A 207 -28.43 -6.80 -12.10
C SER A 207 -28.61 -6.62 -13.61
N SER A 208 -29.74 -7.11 -14.12
CA SER A 208 -30.19 -6.80 -15.48
C SER A 208 -30.45 -5.30 -15.60
N GLU A 209 -30.29 -4.75 -16.82
CA GLU A 209 -30.50 -3.33 -17.09
C GLU A 209 -31.83 -2.80 -16.48
N GLY A 210 -31.74 -1.63 -15.82
CA GLY A 210 -32.90 -0.96 -15.20
C GLY A 210 -33.36 -1.57 -13.87
N SER A 211 -32.69 -2.59 -13.33
CA SER A 211 -33.02 -3.22 -12.06
C SER A 211 -32.07 -2.77 -10.95
N GLU A 212 -32.65 -2.41 -9.80
CA GLU A 212 -31.86 -2.11 -8.61
C GLU A 212 -31.15 -3.38 -8.09
N PHE A 213 -29.88 -3.26 -7.70
CA PHE A 213 -29.13 -4.31 -7.03
C PHE A 213 -29.08 -4.01 -5.54
N THR A 214 -29.55 -4.91 -4.70
CA THR A 214 -29.61 -4.73 -3.24
C THR A 214 -28.75 -5.75 -2.49
N LYS A 215 -28.60 -5.54 -1.19
CA LYS A 215 -27.87 -6.49 -0.32
C LYS A 215 -28.59 -7.83 -0.18
N GLU A 216 -29.92 -7.84 -0.30
CA GLU A 216 -30.73 -9.06 -0.28
C GLU A 216 -30.36 -10.00 -1.44
N HIS A 217 -30.03 -9.45 -2.61
CA HIS A 217 -29.53 -10.25 -3.73
C HIS A 217 -28.20 -10.93 -3.42
N ILE A 218 -27.31 -10.27 -2.64
CA ILE A 218 -26.05 -10.88 -2.21
C ILE A 218 -26.32 -12.05 -1.25
N ILE A 219 -27.23 -11.85 -0.29
CA ILE A 219 -27.61 -12.90 0.67
C ILE A 219 -28.26 -14.07 -0.08
N GLY A 220 -29.13 -13.79 -1.04
CA GLY A 220 -29.75 -14.81 -1.89
C GLY A 220 -28.73 -15.65 -2.67
N LEU A 221 -27.75 -14.98 -3.31
CA LEU A 221 -26.65 -15.66 -4.00
C LEU A 221 -25.84 -16.54 -3.06
N LEU A 222 -25.48 -16.04 -1.87
CA LEU A 222 -24.70 -16.80 -0.88
C LEU A 222 -25.48 -18.01 -0.36
N ASN A 223 -26.77 -17.88 -0.07
CA ASN A 223 -27.61 -19.00 0.36
C ASN A 223 -27.69 -20.08 -0.73
N LYS A 224 -27.83 -19.68 -1.99
CA LYS A 224 -27.83 -20.62 -3.11
C LYS A 224 -26.45 -21.25 -3.32
N ALA A 225 -25.36 -20.48 -3.13
CA ALA A 225 -24.00 -21.03 -3.21
C ALA A 225 -23.80 -22.13 -2.18
N ILE A 226 -24.23 -21.93 -0.93
CA ILE A 226 -24.19 -22.95 0.13
C ILE A 226 -24.98 -24.19 -0.28
N THR A 227 -26.22 -24.00 -0.77
CA THR A 227 -27.11 -25.11 -1.16
C THR A 227 -26.52 -25.92 -2.34
N GLN A 228 -25.81 -25.27 -3.24
CA GLN A 228 -25.16 -25.89 -4.41
C GLN A 228 -23.72 -26.36 -4.14
N HIS A 229 -23.28 -26.34 -2.87
CA HIS A 229 -21.92 -26.71 -2.46
C HIS A 229 -20.82 -25.96 -3.23
N ILE A 230 -21.06 -24.64 -3.45
CA ILE A 230 -20.06 -23.74 -4.01
C ILE A 230 -19.32 -23.09 -2.84
N ASP A 231 -18.01 -23.33 -2.77
CA ASP A 231 -17.15 -22.78 -1.72
C ASP A 231 -16.88 -21.29 -1.97
N SER A 232 -17.66 -20.43 -1.31
CA SER A 232 -17.53 -18.97 -1.40
C SER A 232 -16.57 -18.44 -0.35
N ILE A 233 -15.51 -17.75 -0.80
CA ILE A 233 -14.43 -17.22 0.07
C ILE A 233 -14.80 -15.86 0.64
N LYS A 234 -15.23 -14.93 -0.21
CA LYS A 234 -15.60 -13.56 0.12
C LYS A 234 -16.48 -12.92 -0.94
N THR A 235 -17.04 -11.76 -0.63
CA THR A 235 -17.75 -10.90 -1.58
C THR A 235 -17.15 -9.50 -1.63
N GLU A 236 -17.17 -8.86 -2.80
CA GLU A 236 -16.86 -7.44 -2.98
C GLU A 236 -18.03 -6.73 -3.67
N ASN A 237 -18.60 -5.75 -2.99
CA ASN A 237 -19.72 -5.01 -3.54
C ASN A 237 -19.25 -4.06 -4.65
N LEU A 238 -19.97 -4.04 -5.77
CA LEU A 238 -19.68 -3.17 -6.90
C LEU A 238 -20.55 -1.92 -6.83
N TYR A 239 -19.88 -0.76 -6.82
CA TYR A 239 -20.57 0.53 -6.77
C TYR A 239 -20.26 1.38 -7.99
N GLU A 240 -21.24 2.16 -8.39
CA GLU A 240 -21.07 3.30 -9.27
C GLU A 240 -21.25 4.59 -8.46
N PHE A 241 -20.48 5.63 -8.82
CA PHE A 241 -20.63 6.97 -8.27
C PHE A 241 -20.90 7.92 -9.42
N ASP A 242 -22.05 8.58 -9.38
CA ASP A 242 -22.54 9.44 -10.48
C ASP A 242 -22.50 8.71 -11.85
N GLY A 243 -22.90 7.42 -11.86
CA GLY A 243 -22.91 6.57 -13.04
C GLY A 243 -21.53 6.09 -13.52
N LYS A 244 -20.46 6.34 -12.75
CA LYS A 244 -19.11 5.88 -13.07
C LYS A 244 -18.72 4.69 -12.20
N ALA A 245 -18.26 3.62 -12.81
CA ALA A 245 -17.79 2.42 -12.11
C ALA A 245 -16.61 2.73 -11.17
N ALA A 246 -16.75 2.34 -9.89
CA ALA A 246 -15.69 2.43 -8.87
C ALA A 246 -15.09 1.05 -8.58
N TYR A 247 -15.07 0.18 -9.55
CA TYR A 247 -14.49 -1.17 -9.50
C TYR A 247 -13.71 -1.44 -10.80
N SER A 248 -12.76 -2.38 -10.74
CA SER A 248 -11.97 -2.74 -11.92
C SER A 248 -12.87 -3.39 -12.99
N LEU A 249 -12.89 -2.81 -14.16
CA LEU A 249 -13.51 -3.40 -15.34
C LEU A 249 -12.67 -4.61 -15.81
N GLY A 250 -13.33 -5.62 -16.38
CA GLY A 250 -12.62 -6.71 -17.03
C GLY A 250 -12.06 -6.27 -18.39
N GLN A 251 -11.11 -7.03 -18.94
CA GLN A 251 -10.65 -6.79 -20.32
C GLN A 251 -11.84 -6.86 -21.29
N GLY A 252 -12.03 -5.80 -22.07
CA GLY A 252 -13.11 -5.70 -23.05
C GLY A 252 -14.49 -5.28 -22.51
N GLN A 253 -14.53 -4.63 -21.34
CA GLN A 253 -15.70 -3.94 -20.80
C GLN A 253 -15.54 -2.43 -20.87
#